data_b1671b5a7fc097e06ba9657edc8478dc
#
_entry.id   b1671b5a7fc097e06ba9657edc8478dc
#
_cell.length_a   1.000
_cell.length_b   1.000
_cell.length_c   1.000
_cell.angle_alpha   90.00
_cell.angle_beta   90.00
_cell.angle_gamma   90.00
#
_symmetry.space_group_name_H-M   'P 1'
#
loop_
_entity.id
_entity.type
_entity.pdbx_description
1 polymer ?
#
loop_
_entity_poly.entity_id
_entity_poly.type
_entity_poly.pdbx_seq_one_letter_code
_entity_poly.pdbx_strand_id
1 'polypeptide(L)'
;MNQELKDLIIRLETRVRQLIMQQAQLQEEQASLRKLLDEKNEEIQKLQIQNEELKQQYSRLKMAKYIDMADNDVKDMRGRIRTMVRDIDRCISMLKVTQ
;
A
#
# COMPACT_ATOMS: atom_id res chain seq x y z
N MET A 1 -59.88 11.60 -40.11
CA MET A 1 -58.49 11.76 -40.61
C MET A 1 -57.72 12.81 -39.86
N ASN A 2 -58.24 13.99 -39.65
CA ASN A 2 -57.51 15.06 -38.95
C ASN A 2 -57.25 14.71 -37.45
N GLN A 3 -58.11 13.93 -36.82
CA GLN A 3 -57.98 13.57 -35.41
C GLN A 3 -56.89 12.48 -35.17
N GLU A 4 -56.77 11.55 -36.11
CA GLU A 4 -55.69 10.54 -36.08
C GLU A 4 -54.31 11.15 -36.21
N LEU A 5 -54.19 12.14 -37.09
CA LEU A 5 -52.94 12.90 -37.26
C LEU A 5 -52.59 13.71 -36.01
N LYS A 6 -53.58 14.34 -35.38
CA LYS A 6 -53.41 15.08 -34.12
C LYS A 6 -52.98 14.16 -33.01
N ASP A 7 -53.58 12.98 -32.88
CA ASP A 7 -53.22 11.98 -31.90
C ASP A 7 -51.78 11.49 -32.08
N LEU A 8 -51.38 11.25 -33.32
CA LEU A 8 -49.99 10.86 -33.66
C LEU A 8 -49.01 11.96 -33.30
N ILE A 9 -49.34 13.22 -33.56
CA ILE A 9 -48.48 14.37 -33.21
C ILE A 9 -48.34 14.48 -31.70
N ILE A 10 -49.41 14.32 -30.93
CA ILE A 10 -49.39 14.36 -29.47
C ILE A 10 -48.54 13.23 -28.91
N ARG A 11 -48.67 12.02 -29.44
CA ARG A 11 -47.83 10.89 -29.05
C ARG A 11 -46.36 11.12 -29.35
N LEU A 12 -46.08 11.67 -30.51
CA LEU A 12 -44.71 12.01 -30.92
C LEU A 12 -44.10 13.06 -30.02
N GLU A 13 -44.82 14.13 -29.71
CA GLU A 13 -44.40 15.16 -28.78
C GLU A 13 -44.12 14.60 -27.39
N THR A 14 -45.00 13.75 -26.90
CA THR A 14 -44.82 13.10 -25.58
C THR A 14 -43.55 12.26 -25.54
N ARG A 15 -43.34 11.47 -26.59
CA ARG A 15 -42.11 10.64 -26.68
C ARG A 15 -40.83 11.49 -26.77
N VAL A 16 -40.90 12.56 -27.55
CA VAL A 16 -39.75 13.48 -27.68
C VAL A 16 -39.43 14.12 -26.33
N ARG A 17 -40.44 14.56 -25.59
CA ARG A 17 -40.25 15.11 -24.24
C ARG A 17 -39.68 14.10 -23.30
N GLN A 18 -40.15 12.86 -23.34
CA GLN A 18 -39.62 11.76 -22.53
C GLN A 18 -38.16 11.49 -22.86
N LEU A 19 -37.78 11.47 -24.13
CA LEU A 19 -36.42 11.28 -24.59
C LEU A 19 -35.49 12.40 -24.12
N ILE A 20 -35.98 13.65 -24.20
CA ILE A 20 -35.23 14.81 -23.72
C ILE A 20 -34.98 14.69 -22.21
N MET A 21 -35.99 14.30 -21.45
CA MET A 21 -35.85 14.09 -20.00
C MET A 21 -34.89 12.94 -19.67
N GLN A 22 -34.99 11.83 -20.37
CA GLN A 22 -34.10 10.70 -20.24
C GLN A 22 -32.64 11.09 -20.56
N GLN A 23 -32.45 11.85 -21.62
CA GLN A 23 -31.14 12.34 -22.02
C GLN A 23 -30.54 13.25 -20.94
N ALA A 24 -31.35 14.15 -20.39
CA ALA A 24 -30.90 15.02 -19.29
C ALA A 24 -30.49 14.21 -18.05
N GLN A 25 -31.28 13.20 -17.68
CA GLN A 25 -30.95 12.31 -16.58
C GLN A 25 -29.66 11.52 -16.82
N LEU A 26 -29.50 11.00 -18.05
CA LEU A 26 -28.30 10.27 -18.43
C LEU A 26 -27.05 11.14 -18.38
N GLN A 27 -27.16 12.40 -18.81
CA GLN A 27 -26.07 13.36 -18.73
C GLN A 27 -25.70 13.67 -17.28
N GLU A 28 -26.67 13.81 -16.40
CA GLU A 28 -26.47 14.01 -14.97
C GLU A 28 -25.78 12.83 -14.33
N GLU A 29 -26.28 11.63 -14.61
CA GLU A 29 -25.67 10.38 -14.12
C GLU A 29 -24.24 10.22 -14.64
N GLN A 30 -24.00 10.55 -15.88
CA GLN A 30 -22.68 10.50 -16.49
C GLN A 30 -21.71 11.47 -15.81
N ALA A 31 -22.16 12.69 -15.53
CA ALA A 31 -21.36 13.69 -14.81
C ALA A 31 -21.03 13.23 -13.38
N SER A 32 -22.02 12.67 -12.69
CA SER A 32 -21.83 12.10 -11.33
C SER A 32 -20.84 10.94 -11.33
N LEU A 33 -20.96 10.05 -12.30
CA LEU A 33 -20.06 8.91 -12.44
C LEU A 33 -18.65 9.34 -12.75
N ARG A 34 -18.46 10.33 -13.60
CA ARG A 34 -17.12 10.89 -13.89
C ARG A 34 -16.48 11.48 -12.65
N LYS A 35 -17.24 12.23 -11.89
CA LYS A 35 -16.78 12.82 -10.63
C LYS A 35 -16.37 11.74 -9.65
N LEU A 36 -17.18 10.70 -9.49
CA LEU A 36 -16.89 9.57 -8.62
C LEU A 36 -15.63 8.84 -9.09
N LEU A 37 -15.49 8.67 -10.40
CA LEU A 37 -14.33 8.01 -10.99
C LEU A 37 -13.04 8.79 -10.75
N ASP A 38 -13.09 10.11 -10.88
CA ASP A 38 -11.95 10.99 -10.59
C ASP A 38 -11.57 10.92 -9.11
N GLU A 39 -12.55 10.95 -8.21
CA GLU A 39 -12.33 10.80 -6.76
C GLU A 39 -11.68 9.47 -6.43
N LYS A 40 -12.18 8.38 -7.03
CA LYS A 40 -11.63 7.04 -6.83
C LYS A 40 -10.22 6.90 -7.38
N ASN A 41 -9.94 7.51 -8.51
CA ASN A 41 -8.59 7.53 -9.08
C ASN A 41 -7.60 8.27 -8.18
N GLU A 42 -8.01 9.39 -7.60
CA GLU A 42 -7.19 10.12 -6.63
C GLU A 42 -6.92 9.27 -5.38
N GLU A 43 -7.95 8.58 -4.86
CA GLU A 43 -7.79 7.66 -3.74
C GLU A 43 -6.81 6.53 -4.06
N ILE A 44 -6.92 5.96 -5.25
CA ILE A 44 -6.01 4.90 -5.70
C ILE A 44 -4.57 5.40 -5.76
N GLN A 45 -4.34 6.58 -6.30
CA GLN A 45 -3.00 7.17 -6.33
C GLN A 45 -2.44 7.40 -4.94
N LYS A 46 -3.23 7.93 -4.02
CA LYS A 46 -2.82 8.11 -2.62
C LYS A 46 -2.47 6.78 -1.96
N LEU A 47 -3.31 5.77 -2.16
CA LEU A 47 -3.08 4.44 -1.60
C LEU A 47 -1.82 3.79 -2.18
N GLN A 48 -1.56 3.99 -3.46
CA GLN A 48 -0.34 3.49 -4.10
C GLN A 48 0.91 4.13 -3.52
N ILE A 49 0.88 5.45 -3.29
CA ILE A 49 1.99 6.18 -2.67
C ILE A 49 2.20 5.69 -1.24
N GLN A 50 1.13 5.58 -0.46
CA GLN A 50 1.20 5.07 0.92
C GLN A 50 1.72 3.64 0.98
N ASN A 51 1.30 2.81 0.05
CA ASN A 51 1.74 1.42 -0.05
C ASN A 51 3.23 1.34 -0.35
N GLU A 52 3.73 2.17 -1.26
CA GLU A 52 5.14 2.26 -1.58
C GLU A 52 5.98 2.74 -0.38
N GLU A 53 5.50 3.77 0.31
CA GLU A 53 6.13 4.27 1.54
C GLU A 53 6.20 3.19 2.63
N LEU A 54 5.09 2.47 2.84
CA LEU A 54 5.04 1.36 3.80
C LEU A 54 6.01 0.24 3.44
N LYS A 55 6.13 -0.10 2.17
CA LYS A 55 7.09 -1.09 1.69
C LYS A 55 8.52 -0.67 1.96
N GLN A 56 8.84 0.61 1.73
CA GLN A 56 10.16 1.15 2.03
C GLN A 56 10.46 1.14 3.53
N GLN A 57 9.50 1.54 4.36
CA GLN A 57 9.64 1.50 5.81
C GLN A 57 9.83 0.06 6.32
N TYR A 58 9.07 -0.88 5.77
CA TYR A 58 9.21 -2.29 6.09
C TYR A 58 10.59 -2.82 5.72
N SER A 59 11.09 -2.48 4.53
CA SER A 59 12.43 -2.86 4.10
C SER A 59 13.51 -2.31 5.00
N ARG A 60 13.40 -1.04 5.41
CA ARG A 60 14.35 -0.41 6.34
C ARG A 60 14.34 -1.07 7.71
N LEU A 61 13.15 -1.36 8.24
CA LEU A 61 13.00 -2.07 9.51
C LEU A 61 13.61 -3.46 9.46
N LYS A 62 13.39 -4.17 8.37
CA LYS A 62 13.93 -5.51 8.14
C LYS A 62 15.46 -5.48 8.09
N MET A 63 16.03 -4.51 7.37
CA MET A 63 17.48 -4.29 7.32
C MET A 63 18.05 -3.95 8.70
N ALA A 64 17.42 -3.05 9.43
CA ALA A 64 17.83 -2.66 10.76
C ALA A 64 17.85 -3.86 11.72
N LYS A 65 16.82 -4.71 11.63
CA LYS A 65 16.73 -5.94 12.42
C LYS A 65 17.88 -6.91 12.10
N TYR A 66 18.19 -7.09 10.82
CA TYR A 66 19.33 -7.95 10.41
C TYR A 66 20.66 -7.41 10.89
N ILE A 67 20.87 -6.11 10.83
CA ILE A 67 22.09 -5.46 11.32
C ILE A 67 22.24 -5.65 12.84
N ASP A 68 21.16 -5.47 13.60
CA ASP A 68 21.16 -5.70 15.05
C ASP A 68 21.49 -7.15 15.39
N MET A 69 20.91 -8.11 14.67
CA MET A 69 21.21 -9.53 14.88
C MET A 69 22.67 -9.84 14.58
N ALA A 70 23.22 -9.28 13.51
CA ALA A 70 24.63 -9.45 13.17
C ALA A 70 25.55 -8.85 14.22
N ASP A 71 25.24 -7.65 14.73
CA ASP A 71 26.01 -7.00 15.80
C ASP A 71 25.98 -7.81 17.10
N ASN A 72 24.84 -8.36 17.45
CA ASN A 72 24.72 -9.24 18.63
C ASN A 72 25.55 -10.50 18.49
N ASP A 73 25.55 -11.12 17.32
CA ASP A 73 26.35 -12.31 17.04
C ASP A 73 27.86 -12.00 17.14
N VAL A 74 28.30 -10.87 16.64
CA VAL A 74 29.69 -10.41 16.74
C VAL A 74 30.08 -10.17 18.18
N LYS A 75 29.24 -9.55 18.99
CA LYS A 75 29.46 -9.32 20.42
C LYS A 75 29.58 -10.64 21.18
N ASP A 76 28.70 -11.59 20.92
CA ASP A 76 28.73 -12.91 21.53
C ASP A 76 30.04 -13.65 21.21
N MET A 77 30.47 -13.58 19.96
CA MET A 77 31.71 -14.18 19.52
C MET A 77 32.94 -13.58 20.21
N ARG A 78 32.98 -12.25 20.32
CA ARG A 78 34.05 -11.56 21.07
C ARG A 78 34.08 -11.97 22.52
N GLY A 79 32.92 -12.10 23.15
CA GLY A 79 32.80 -12.56 24.52
C GLY A 79 33.38 -13.96 24.72
N ARG A 80 33.06 -14.87 23.81
CA ARG A 80 33.61 -16.25 23.84
C ARG A 80 35.12 -16.30 23.67
N ILE A 81 35.65 -15.52 22.75
CA ILE A 81 37.10 -15.42 22.52
C ILE A 81 37.82 -14.90 23.76
N ARG A 82 37.29 -13.84 24.39
CA ARG A 82 37.86 -13.32 25.65
C ARG A 82 37.89 -14.37 26.76
N THR A 83 36.83 -15.14 26.91
CA THR A 83 36.75 -16.20 27.88
C THR A 83 37.80 -17.28 27.59
N MET A 84 37.96 -17.68 26.35
CA MET A 84 39.00 -18.67 25.95
C MET A 84 40.41 -18.17 26.25
N VAL A 85 40.72 -16.92 25.94
CA VAL A 85 42.03 -16.32 26.20
C VAL A 85 42.32 -16.32 27.70
N ARG A 86 41.36 -15.94 28.53
CA ARG A 86 41.49 -16.00 29.99
C ARG A 86 41.76 -17.41 30.51
N ASP A 87 41.05 -18.39 29.96
CA ASP A 87 41.24 -19.79 30.38
C ASP A 87 42.61 -20.31 29.98
N ILE A 88 43.11 -19.96 28.79
CA ILE A 88 44.46 -20.30 28.33
C ILE A 88 45.51 -19.66 29.23
N ASP A 89 45.39 -18.37 29.56
CA ASP A 89 46.31 -17.68 30.46
C ASP A 89 46.36 -18.32 31.85
N ARG A 90 45.21 -18.74 32.35
CA ARG A 90 45.09 -19.43 33.60
C ARG A 90 45.85 -20.78 33.59
N CYS A 91 45.66 -21.53 32.52
CA CYS A 91 46.35 -22.81 32.32
C CYS A 91 47.87 -22.63 32.26
N ILE A 92 48.35 -21.61 31.54
CA ILE A 92 49.78 -21.30 31.44
C ILE A 92 50.34 -20.91 32.81
N SER A 93 49.61 -20.10 33.56
CA SER A 93 50.01 -19.71 34.92
C SER A 93 50.14 -20.92 35.86
N MET A 94 49.20 -21.85 35.78
CA MET A 94 49.25 -23.10 36.56
C MET A 94 50.46 -23.95 36.20
N LEU A 95 50.80 -24.06 34.94
CA LEU A 95 51.97 -24.80 34.47
C LEU A 95 53.28 -24.16 34.96
N LYS A 96 53.38 -22.85 35.02
CA LYS A 96 54.55 -22.15 35.57
C LYS A 96 54.74 -22.34 37.03
N VAL A 97 53.67 -22.46 37.83
CA VAL A 97 53.73 -22.67 39.28
C VAL A 97 54.19 -24.12 39.63
N THR A 98 53.87 -25.08 38.79
CA THR A 98 54.23 -26.48 38.98
C THR A 98 55.65 -26.83 38.52
N GLN A 99 56.25 -25.93 37.75
CA GLN A 99 57.65 -26.05 37.34
C GLN A 99 58.59 -25.36 38.35
#